data_c36c1eb7ba7e9658654f249df5ec5489
#
_entry.id   c36c1eb7ba7e9658654f249df5ec5489
#
_cell.length_a   1.000
_cell.length_b   1.000
_cell.length_c   1.000
_cell.angle_alpha   90.00
_cell.angle_beta   90.00
_cell.angle_gamma   90.00
#
_symmetry.space_group_name_H-M   'P 1'
#
loop_
_entity.id
_entity.type
_entity.pdbx_description
1 polymer ?
#
loop_
_entity_poly.entity_id
_entity_poly.type
_entity_poly.pdbx_seq_one_letter_code
_entity_poly.pdbx_strand_id
1 'polypeptide(L)'
;MFNCFPGMGAYSFLTRRVGPKLAEEMTQNGKIYTAAEMHEMGIVNQLADDGYGKEAALNYIKADLPTYALRNAMCRVRERVNPVQLDELRDITDLWVETTLRLSPSDISKMRRFVRAQQRRLNKVAG
;
A
#
# COMPACT_ATOMS: atom_id res chain seq x y z
N MET A 1 3.51 -4.44 17.29
CA MET A 1 4.50 -4.29 16.21
C MET A 1 5.08 -5.65 15.94
N PHE A 2 5.23 -6.02 14.67
CA PHE A 2 5.89 -7.25 14.26
C PHE A 2 7.34 -6.89 13.97
N ASN A 3 8.31 -7.71 14.35
CA ASN A 3 9.71 -7.48 14.00
C ASN A 3 9.98 -7.79 12.52
N CYS A 4 9.12 -7.29 11.66
CA CYS A 4 9.17 -7.46 10.21
C CYS A 4 8.50 -6.26 9.55
N PHE A 5 9.04 -5.80 8.44
CA PHE A 5 8.42 -4.74 7.63
C PHE A 5 7.56 -5.37 6.51
N PRO A 6 6.61 -4.63 5.91
CA PRO A 6 5.82 -5.12 4.80
C PRO A 6 6.69 -5.27 3.54
N GLY A 7 6.81 -6.51 3.05
CA GLY A 7 7.55 -6.84 1.84
C GLY A 7 6.81 -6.47 0.55
N MET A 8 7.24 -7.07 -0.57
CA MET A 8 6.59 -6.95 -1.89
C MET A 8 6.44 -5.51 -2.41
N GLY A 9 7.45 -4.67 -2.18
CA GLY A 9 7.52 -3.30 -2.70
C GLY A 9 6.65 -2.28 -1.96
N ALA A 10 6.01 -2.63 -0.85
CA ALA A 10 5.12 -1.72 -0.12
C ALA A 10 5.80 -0.39 0.22
N TYR A 11 7.02 -0.44 0.75
CA TYR A 11 7.79 0.77 1.07
C TYR A 11 8.18 1.55 -0.19
N SER A 12 8.63 0.87 -1.25
CA SER A 12 9.01 1.49 -2.52
C SER A 12 7.88 2.33 -3.14
N PHE A 13 6.68 1.77 -3.18
CA PHE A 13 5.51 2.47 -3.72
C PHE A 13 5.02 3.58 -2.80
N LEU A 14 5.00 3.34 -1.49
CA LEU A 14 4.53 4.31 -0.51
C LEU A 14 5.45 5.54 -0.46
N THR A 15 6.76 5.33 -0.44
CA THR A 15 7.76 6.41 -0.47
C THR A 15 7.62 7.30 -1.71
N ARG A 16 7.37 6.69 -2.87
CA ARG A 16 7.14 7.44 -4.11
C ARG A 16 5.82 8.21 -4.13
N ARG A 17 4.87 7.80 -3.30
CA ARG A 17 3.56 8.43 -3.19
C ARG A 17 3.53 9.59 -2.21
N VAL A 18 4.11 9.42 -1.02
CA VAL A 18 3.96 10.34 0.13
C VAL A 18 5.29 10.80 0.73
N GLY A 19 6.41 10.38 0.15
CA GLY A 19 7.74 10.68 0.66
C GLY A 19 8.21 9.70 1.76
N PRO A 20 9.54 9.68 2.04
CA PRO A 20 10.15 8.69 2.93
C PRO A 20 9.67 8.82 4.37
N LYS A 21 9.54 10.04 4.89
CA LYS A 21 9.15 10.28 6.28
C LYS A 21 7.81 9.62 6.64
N LEU A 22 6.77 9.89 5.85
CA LEU A 22 5.44 9.34 6.10
C LEU A 22 5.39 7.84 5.81
N ALA A 23 6.11 7.37 4.78
CA ALA A 23 6.23 5.95 4.47
C ALA A 23 6.86 5.16 5.63
N GLU A 24 7.94 5.65 6.24
CA GLU A 24 8.58 5.04 7.40
C GLU A 24 7.65 5.02 8.61
N GLU A 25 7.01 6.15 8.91
CA GLU A 25 6.07 6.25 10.02
C GLU A 25 4.93 5.24 9.89
N MET A 26 4.30 5.15 8.72
CA MET A 26 3.21 4.20 8.46
C MET A 26 3.66 2.74 8.54
N THR A 27 4.89 2.47 8.13
CA THR A 27 5.47 1.11 8.15
C THR A 27 5.79 0.66 9.58
N GLN A 28 6.22 1.59 10.44
CA GLN A 28 6.74 1.28 11.77
C GLN A 28 5.69 1.34 12.88
N ASN A 29 4.67 2.19 12.76
CA ASN A 29 3.73 2.45 13.86
C ASN A 29 2.67 1.36 14.08
N GLY A 30 2.43 0.51 13.07
CA GLY A 30 1.40 -0.54 13.13
C GLY A 30 -0.03 -0.04 13.24
N LYS A 31 -0.27 1.26 12.98
CA LYS A 31 -1.61 1.85 12.96
C LYS A 31 -2.41 1.32 11.77
N ILE A 32 -3.70 1.12 11.98
CA ILE A 32 -4.67 0.86 10.91
C ILE A 32 -5.29 2.19 10.53
N TYR A 33 -5.10 2.57 9.28
CA TYR A 33 -5.64 3.81 8.71
C TYR A 33 -6.99 3.56 8.03
N THR A 34 -7.91 4.50 8.17
CA THR A 34 -9.15 4.51 7.40
C THR A 34 -8.91 5.00 5.97
N ALA A 35 -9.86 4.73 5.07
CA ALA A 35 -9.79 5.24 3.70
C ALA A 35 -9.78 6.79 3.67
N ALA A 36 -10.52 7.44 4.56
CA ALA A 36 -10.54 8.89 4.70
C ALA A 36 -9.17 9.45 5.10
N GLU A 37 -8.54 8.89 6.16
CA GLU A 37 -7.18 9.29 6.56
C GLU A 37 -6.17 9.09 5.42
N MET A 38 -6.26 7.97 4.69
CA MET A 38 -5.37 7.71 3.54
C MET A 38 -5.62 8.68 2.38
N HIS A 39 -6.85 9.16 2.20
CA HIS A 39 -7.17 10.17 1.22
C HIS A 39 -6.58 11.53 1.60
N GLU A 40 -6.73 11.96 2.85
CA GLU A 40 -6.12 13.18 3.37
C GLU A 40 -4.59 13.18 3.25
N MET A 41 -3.96 12.02 3.46
CA MET A 41 -2.50 11.84 3.27
C MET A 41 -2.07 11.74 1.78
N GLY A 42 -3.00 11.77 0.83
CA GLY A 42 -2.72 11.69 -0.60
C GLY A 42 -2.39 10.29 -1.12
N ILE A 43 -2.60 9.23 -0.32
CA ILE A 43 -2.38 7.84 -0.72
C ILE A 43 -3.51 7.35 -1.62
N VAL A 44 -4.76 7.60 -1.21
CA VAL A 44 -5.98 7.26 -1.95
C VAL A 44 -6.42 8.46 -2.78
N ASN A 45 -6.71 8.26 -4.04
CA ASN A 45 -7.09 9.34 -4.96
C ASN A 45 -8.55 9.77 -4.79
N GLN A 46 -9.44 8.81 -4.51
CA GLN A 46 -10.88 9.06 -4.42
C GLN A 46 -11.51 8.13 -3.38
N LEU A 47 -12.45 8.65 -2.63
CA LEU A 47 -13.31 7.89 -1.73
C LEU A 47 -14.58 7.45 -2.47
N ALA A 48 -15.14 6.34 -2.02
CA ALA A 48 -16.43 5.82 -2.46
C ALA A 48 -17.18 5.25 -1.25
N ASP A 49 -18.50 5.24 -1.33
CA ASP A 49 -19.32 4.56 -0.34
C ASP A 49 -19.10 3.04 -0.37
N ASP A 50 -19.40 2.37 0.72
CA ASP A 50 -19.28 0.93 0.83
C ASP A 50 -20.09 0.21 -0.26
N GLY A 51 -19.44 -0.70 -0.98
CA GLY A 51 -20.02 -1.42 -2.12
C GLY A 51 -19.92 -0.71 -3.48
N TYR A 52 -19.67 0.59 -3.53
CA TYR A 52 -19.63 1.38 -4.79
C TYR A 52 -18.22 1.61 -5.35
N GLY A 53 -17.19 1.02 -4.76
CA GLY A 53 -15.80 1.22 -5.17
C GLY A 53 -15.53 0.90 -6.64
N LYS A 54 -16.15 -0.14 -7.20
CA LYS A 54 -16.00 -0.51 -8.63
C LYS A 54 -16.59 0.56 -9.54
N GLU A 55 -17.79 1.07 -9.22
CA GLU A 55 -18.46 2.11 -10.00
C GLU A 55 -17.67 3.42 -9.95
N ALA A 56 -17.23 3.82 -8.75
CA ALA A 56 -16.38 4.99 -8.56
C ALA A 56 -15.08 4.90 -9.37
N ALA A 57 -14.41 3.74 -9.39
CA ALA A 57 -13.21 3.52 -10.19
C ALA A 57 -13.48 3.65 -11.70
N LEU A 58 -14.58 3.08 -12.20
CA LEU A 58 -14.96 3.20 -13.60
C LEU A 58 -15.27 4.65 -14.00
N ASN A 59 -15.96 5.38 -13.13
CA ASN A 59 -16.28 6.79 -13.36
C ASN A 59 -15.02 7.66 -13.34
N TYR A 60 -14.09 7.37 -12.42
CA TYR A 60 -12.78 8.02 -12.38
C TYR A 60 -12.00 7.81 -13.69
N ILE A 61 -11.94 6.58 -14.20
CA ILE A 61 -11.27 6.26 -15.47
C ILE A 61 -11.93 7.00 -16.64
N LYS A 62 -13.27 7.02 -16.72
CA LYS A 62 -14.00 7.72 -17.77
C LYS A 62 -13.76 9.22 -17.77
N ALA A 63 -13.73 9.83 -16.59
CA ALA A 63 -13.43 11.25 -16.43
C ALA A 63 -12.01 11.63 -16.88
N ASP A 64 -11.08 10.69 -16.83
CA ASP A 64 -9.69 10.89 -17.22
C ASP A 64 -9.44 10.72 -18.74
N LEU A 65 -10.33 10.11 -19.48
CA LEU A 65 -10.15 9.85 -20.92
C LEU A 65 -9.78 11.10 -21.73
N PRO A 66 -10.37 12.28 -21.51
CA PRO A 66 -9.99 13.50 -22.23
C PRO A 66 -8.54 13.94 -22.00
N THR A 67 -7.95 13.60 -20.86
CA THR A 67 -6.58 13.98 -20.47
C THR A 67 -5.58 12.84 -20.62
N TYR A 68 -5.97 11.74 -21.23
CA TYR A 68 -5.15 10.53 -21.35
C TYR A 68 -3.74 10.77 -21.91
N ALA A 69 -3.61 11.58 -22.97
CA ALA A 69 -2.32 11.89 -23.59
C ALA A 69 -1.36 12.59 -22.62
N LEU A 70 -1.84 13.58 -21.87
CA LEU A 70 -1.07 14.28 -20.86
C LEU A 70 -0.71 13.33 -19.70
N ARG A 71 -1.66 12.53 -19.24
CA ARG A 71 -1.45 11.58 -18.16
C ARG A 71 -0.42 10.51 -18.53
N ASN A 72 -0.46 9.99 -19.74
CA ASN A 72 0.55 9.05 -20.27
C ASN A 72 1.94 9.71 -20.31
N ALA A 73 2.03 10.94 -20.81
CA ALA A 73 3.28 11.69 -20.82
C ALA A 73 3.84 11.86 -19.38
N MET A 74 2.99 12.24 -18.42
CA MET A 74 3.39 12.39 -17.02
C MET A 74 3.80 11.06 -16.36
N CYS A 75 3.18 9.94 -16.71
CA CYS A 75 3.63 8.62 -16.27
C CYS A 75 5.05 8.34 -16.76
N ARG A 76 5.33 8.58 -18.04
CA ARG A 76 6.69 8.40 -18.64
C ARG A 76 7.74 9.32 -18.00
N VAL A 77 7.36 10.54 -17.64
CA VAL A 77 8.24 11.46 -16.88
C VAL A 77 8.54 10.89 -15.51
N ARG A 78 7.52 10.45 -14.79
CA ARG A 78 7.66 9.86 -13.44
C ARG A 78 8.57 8.64 -13.45
N GLU A 79 8.43 7.76 -14.44
CA GLU A 79 9.28 6.57 -14.61
C GLU A 79 10.77 6.93 -14.83
N ARG A 80 11.05 8.11 -15.38
CA ARG A 80 12.43 8.58 -15.55
C ARG A 80 13.01 9.26 -14.32
N VAL A 81 12.16 10.00 -13.59
CA VAL A 81 12.58 10.75 -12.40
C VAL A 81 12.71 9.84 -11.17
N ASN A 82 11.78 8.90 -11.02
CA ASN A 82 11.72 8.03 -9.86
C ASN A 82 11.22 6.62 -10.23
N PRO A 83 12.01 5.86 -11.00
CA PRO A 83 11.65 4.53 -11.47
C PRO A 83 11.55 3.53 -10.31
N VAL A 84 10.64 2.56 -10.44
CA VAL A 84 10.68 1.33 -9.65
C VAL A 84 11.46 0.30 -10.46
N GLN A 85 12.65 -0.06 -9.99
CA GLN A 85 13.51 -1.02 -10.68
C GLN A 85 13.32 -2.43 -10.11
N LEU A 86 13.50 -3.43 -10.95
CA LEU A 86 13.37 -4.83 -10.55
C LEU A 86 14.40 -5.20 -9.48
N ASP A 87 15.62 -4.70 -9.62
CA ASP A 87 16.71 -4.99 -8.66
C ASP A 87 16.40 -4.38 -7.29
N GLU A 88 15.87 -3.15 -7.23
CA GLU A 88 15.37 -2.57 -5.96
C GLU A 88 14.35 -3.49 -5.27
N LEU A 89 13.39 -4.02 -6.03
CA LEU A 89 12.36 -4.90 -5.45
C LEU A 89 12.94 -6.25 -5.01
N ARG A 90 13.93 -6.79 -5.73
CA ARG A 90 14.62 -8.03 -5.35
C ARG A 90 15.42 -7.83 -4.06
N ASP A 91 16.26 -6.80 -4.01
CA ASP A 91 17.09 -6.49 -2.84
C ASP A 91 16.22 -6.30 -1.57
N ILE A 92 15.10 -5.57 -1.70
CA ILE A 92 14.15 -5.39 -0.59
C ILE A 92 13.49 -6.72 -0.21
N THR A 93 13.21 -7.59 -1.19
CA THR A 93 12.64 -8.91 -0.92
C THR A 93 13.64 -9.80 -0.18
N ASP A 94 14.91 -9.76 -0.54
CA ASP A 94 15.97 -10.51 0.14
C ASP A 94 16.12 -10.03 1.60
N LEU A 95 16.14 -8.71 1.83
CA LEU A 95 16.12 -8.12 3.19
C LEU A 95 14.87 -8.55 3.98
N TRP A 96 13.72 -8.63 3.33
CA TRP A 96 12.47 -9.11 3.95
C TRP A 96 12.58 -10.58 4.34
N VAL A 97 13.13 -11.43 3.48
CA VAL A 97 13.39 -12.85 3.78
C VAL A 97 14.30 -13.00 4.98
N GLU A 98 15.45 -12.29 4.99
CA GLU A 98 16.37 -12.31 6.15
C GLU A 98 15.67 -11.91 7.45
N THR A 99 14.89 -10.84 7.43
CA THR A 99 14.15 -10.35 8.60
C THR A 99 13.12 -11.37 9.06
N THR A 100 12.40 -11.99 8.11
CA THR A 100 11.36 -12.98 8.38
C THR A 100 11.94 -14.27 8.98
N LEU A 101 13.10 -14.70 8.52
CA LEU A 101 13.79 -15.88 9.07
C LEU A 101 14.26 -15.69 10.52
N ARG A 102 14.40 -14.45 10.99
CA ARG A 102 14.76 -14.11 12.37
C ARG A 102 13.57 -13.94 13.31
N LEU A 103 12.33 -14.11 12.82
CA LEU A 103 11.13 -13.95 13.65
C LEU A 103 11.05 -15.01 14.75
N SER A 104 10.72 -14.56 15.94
CA SER A 104 10.48 -15.44 17.09
C SER A 104 9.11 -16.12 16.99
N PRO A 105 8.88 -17.26 17.68
CA PRO A 105 7.56 -17.87 17.79
C PRO A 105 6.50 -16.90 18.34
N SER A 106 6.90 -15.96 19.20
CA SER A 106 6.02 -14.90 19.72
C SER A 106 5.56 -13.95 18.62
N ASP A 107 6.46 -13.52 17.73
CA ASP A 107 6.14 -12.65 16.61
C ASP A 107 5.17 -13.33 15.63
N ILE A 108 5.43 -14.59 15.30
CA ILE A 108 4.55 -15.40 14.45
C ILE A 108 3.15 -15.53 15.08
N SER A 109 3.08 -15.73 16.40
CA SER A 109 1.81 -15.82 17.12
C SER A 109 1.02 -14.50 17.09
N LYS A 110 1.71 -13.36 17.20
CA LYS A 110 1.10 -12.01 17.03
C LYS A 110 0.56 -11.80 15.62
N MET A 111 1.35 -12.17 14.60
CA MET A 111 0.93 -12.07 13.19
C MET A 111 -0.32 -12.92 12.91
N ARG A 112 -0.36 -14.16 13.39
CA ARG A 112 -1.54 -15.03 13.25
C ARG A 112 -2.80 -14.43 13.91
N ARG A 113 -2.66 -13.82 15.08
CA ARG A 113 -3.79 -13.13 15.76
C ARG A 113 -4.30 -11.95 14.93
N PHE A 114 -3.39 -11.16 14.35
CA PHE A 114 -3.73 -10.04 13.50
C PHE A 114 -4.49 -10.48 12.24
N VAL A 115 -3.99 -11.49 11.54
CA VAL A 115 -4.66 -12.05 10.35
C VAL A 115 -6.07 -12.56 10.68
N ARG A 116 -6.23 -13.27 11.81
CA ARG A 116 -7.55 -13.74 12.26
C ARG A 116 -8.51 -12.57 12.56
N ALA A 117 -8.02 -11.48 13.13
CA ALA A 117 -8.82 -10.29 13.40
C ALA A 117 -9.27 -9.60 12.10
N GLN A 118 -8.39 -9.50 11.11
CA GLN A 118 -8.74 -8.99 9.78
C GLN A 118 -9.81 -9.87 9.11
N GLN A 119 -9.63 -11.19 9.12
CA GLN A 119 -10.60 -12.12 8.52
C GLN A 119 -11.99 -12.00 9.14
N ARG A 120 -12.07 -11.83 10.46
CA ARG A 120 -13.36 -11.61 11.15
C ARG A 120 -14.04 -10.30 10.72
N ARG A 121 -13.27 -9.24 10.44
CA ARG A 121 -13.83 -7.96 9.94
C ARG A 121 -14.37 -8.12 8.52
N LEU A 122 -13.58 -8.76 7.63
CA LEU A 122 -14.01 -9.02 6.26
C LEU A 122 -15.31 -9.84 6.21
N ASN A 123 -15.42 -10.88 7.03
CA ASN A 123 -16.62 -11.71 7.08
C ASN A 123 -17.86 -10.96 7.60
N LYS A 124 -17.68 -9.92 8.44
CA LYS A 124 -18.78 -9.07 8.92
C LYS A 124 -19.29 -8.06 7.89
N VAL A 125 -18.45 -7.68 6.93
CA VAL A 125 -18.80 -6.73 5.86
C VAL A 125 -19.42 -7.46 4.67
N ALA A 126 -19.14 -8.76 4.51
CA ALA A 126 -19.63 -9.58 3.41
C ALA A 126 -20.98 -10.27 3.68
N GLY A 127 -21.54 -10.19 4.88
CA GLY A 127 -22.86 -10.72 5.30
C GLY A 127 -23.80 -9.63 5.70
#